data_54bd3b24282abb5f5be6338de690c3d0
#
_entry.id   54bd3b24282abb5f5be6338de690c3d0
#
_cell.length_a   1.000
_cell.length_b   1.000
_cell.length_c   1.000
_cell.angle_alpha   90.00
_cell.angle_beta   90.00
_cell.angle_gamma   90.00
#
_symmetry.space_group_name_H-M   'P 1'
#
loop_
_entity.id
_entity.type
_entity.pdbx_description
1 polymer ?
#
loop_
_entity_poly.entity_id
_entity_poly.type
_entity_poly.pdbx_seq_one_letter_code
_entity_poly.pdbx_strand_id
1 'polypeptide(L)'
;RRSSDLTLFRYARKTYIVAFCFRVLCMLTSYVIYQGSFHNGFWFVPIQASIIPCWLLYLLFLFFCKSRWRIRFSEKNCLYPLTLYVGNKHFKVIGYLDSGNLLSHEGIPVVFLQRRYLSYFVDERIQLVVMKTVQEESSLPCYTCELKLHGCHKRKVLVHLQEDLKLPMHSELLLNMKVMTMG
;
A
#
# COMPACT_ATOMS: atom_id res chain seq x y z
N ARG A 1 -16.23 13.82 -5.38
CA ARG A 1 -17.15 13.35 -4.34
C ARG A 1 -17.82 12.01 -4.68
N ARG A 2 -18.27 11.73 -5.91
CA ARG A 2 -18.95 10.46 -6.29
C ARG A 2 -18.07 9.18 -6.21
N SER A 3 -16.76 9.27 -6.36
CA SER A 3 -15.86 8.11 -6.35
C SER A 3 -15.59 7.57 -4.93
N SER A 4 -15.54 8.45 -3.93
CA SER A 4 -15.34 8.06 -2.52
C SER A 4 -16.52 7.31 -1.94
N ASP A 5 -17.76 7.69 -2.33
CA ASP A 5 -18.98 7.09 -1.81
C ASP A 5 -19.17 5.64 -2.31
N LEU A 6 -18.81 5.37 -3.56
CA LEU A 6 -18.85 4.02 -4.15
C LEU A 6 -17.85 3.06 -3.50
N THR A 7 -16.67 3.54 -3.11
CA THR A 7 -15.68 2.73 -2.40
C THR A 7 -16.11 2.44 -0.97
N LEU A 8 -16.71 3.41 -0.29
CA LEU A 8 -17.25 3.24 1.06
C LEU A 8 -18.41 2.23 1.07
N PHE A 9 -19.31 2.31 0.08
CA PHE A 9 -20.45 1.40 -0.04
C PHE A 9 -20.02 -0.05 -0.34
N ARG A 10 -19.05 -0.25 -1.25
CA ARG A 10 -18.46 -1.57 -1.52
C ARG A 10 -17.79 -2.17 -0.28
N TYR A 11 -17.19 -1.32 0.51
CA TYR A 11 -16.50 -1.71 1.73
C TYR A 11 -17.50 -2.12 2.82
N ALA A 12 -18.52 -1.31 3.07
CA ALA A 12 -19.59 -1.62 4.03
C ALA A 12 -20.30 -2.93 3.67
N ARG A 13 -20.59 -3.17 2.38
CA ARG A 13 -21.18 -4.42 1.90
C ARG A 13 -20.30 -5.64 2.19
N LYS A 14 -18.97 -5.55 1.96
CA LYS A 14 -18.04 -6.66 2.27
C LYS A 14 -17.98 -6.95 3.76
N THR A 15 -17.96 -5.92 4.59
CA THR A 15 -17.94 -6.06 6.05
C THR A 15 -19.23 -6.71 6.55
N TYR A 16 -20.38 -6.34 5.98
CA TYR A 16 -21.67 -6.92 6.33
C TYR A 16 -21.73 -8.41 5.96
N ILE A 17 -21.27 -8.80 4.78
CA ILE A 17 -21.22 -10.20 4.34
C ILE A 17 -20.33 -11.02 5.27
N VAL A 18 -19.15 -10.52 5.64
CA VAL A 18 -18.23 -11.22 6.55
C VAL A 18 -18.86 -11.39 7.93
N ALA A 19 -19.51 -10.35 8.47
CA ALA A 19 -20.20 -10.41 9.75
C ALA A 19 -21.38 -11.39 9.72
N PHE A 20 -22.12 -11.45 8.61
CA PHE A 20 -23.21 -12.40 8.41
C PHE A 20 -22.69 -13.84 8.35
N CYS A 21 -21.65 -14.13 7.56
CA CYS A 21 -21.04 -15.46 7.49
C CYS A 21 -20.50 -15.90 8.86
N PHE A 22 -19.92 -14.98 9.62
CA PHE A 22 -19.45 -15.28 10.97
C PHE A 22 -20.58 -15.62 11.92
N ARG A 23 -21.72 -14.91 11.85
CA ARG A 23 -22.91 -15.25 12.65
C ARG A 23 -23.45 -16.62 12.31
N VAL A 24 -23.55 -16.94 11.00
CA VAL A 24 -23.98 -18.28 10.55
C VAL A 24 -23.03 -19.36 11.04
N LEU A 25 -21.73 -19.14 10.99
CA LEU A 25 -20.72 -20.08 11.49
C LEU A 25 -20.88 -20.31 13.01
N CYS A 26 -21.06 -19.23 13.79
CA CYS A 26 -21.31 -19.34 15.23
C CYS A 26 -22.60 -20.09 15.55
N MET A 27 -23.67 -19.89 14.75
CA MET A 27 -24.91 -20.63 14.88
C MET A 27 -24.72 -22.12 14.61
N LEU A 28 -24.02 -22.48 13.53
CA LEU A 28 -23.74 -23.86 13.15
C LEU A 28 -22.87 -24.56 14.19
N THR A 29 -21.82 -23.92 14.66
CA THR A 29 -20.94 -24.49 15.73
C THR A 29 -21.71 -24.66 17.04
N SER A 30 -22.57 -23.72 17.40
CA SER A 30 -23.43 -23.85 18.58
C SER A 30 -24.43 -24.99 18.46
N TYR A 31 -24.98 -25.21 17.25
CA TYR A 31 -25.89 -26.34 17.00
C TYR A 31 -25.18 -27.68 17.13
N VAL A 32 -24.02 -27.83 16.49
CA VAL A 32 -23.30 -29.11 16.46
C VAL A 32 -22.68 -29.47 17.83
N ILE A 33 -22.15 -28.49 18.54
CA ILE A 33 -21.39 -28.73 19.79
C ILE A 33 -22.32 -28.73 21.00
N TYR A 34 -23.37 -27.88 21.01
CA TYR A 34 -24.17 -27.63 22.22
C TYR A 34 -25.63 -28.02 22.08
N GLN A 35 -26.01 -28.73 21.02
CA GLN A 35 -27.39 -29.18 20.77
C GLN A 35 -28.43 -28.06 20.94
N GLY A 36 -28.10 -26.87 20.44
CA GLY A 36 -29.03 -25.74 20.44
C GLY A 36 -30.32 -26.07 19.68
N SER A 37 -31.46 -25.55 20.11
CA SER A 37 -32.75 -25.73 19.46
C SER A 37 -33.21 -24.45 18.77
N PHE A 38 -33.89 -24.60 17.64
CA PHE A 38 -34.52 -23.50 16.90
C PHE A 38 -36.02 -23.54 17.05
N HIS A 39 -36.58 -22.51 17.71
CA HIS A 39 -38.02 -22.39 17.89
C HIS A 39 -38.56 -21.00 17.53
N ASN A 40 -39.60 -20.92 16.75
CA ASN A 40 -40.28 -19.67 16.38
C ASN A 40 -39.36 -18.54 15.87
N GLY A 41 -38.37 -18.88 15.04
CA GLY A 41 -37.42 -17.89 14.52
C GLY A 41 -36.31 -17.47 15.48
N PHE A 42 -36.28 -18.03 16.69
CA PHE A 42 -35.25 -17.76 17.69
C PHE A 42 -34.38 -18.99 17.94
N TRP A 43 -33.09 -18.72 18.15
CA TRP A 43 -32.10 -19.73 18.44
C TRP A 43 -31.82 -19.78 19.94
N PHE A 44 -32.12 -20.91 20.55
CA PHE A 44 -31.87 -21.16 21.98
C PHE A 44 -30.58 -21.96 22.13
N VAL A 45 -29.61 -21.40 22.83
CA VAL A 45 -28.34 -22.06 23.17
C VAL A 45 -28.23 -22.09 24.69
N PRO A 46 -27.85 -23.23 25.30
CA PRO A 46 -27.63 -23.30 26.75
C PRO A 46 -26.61 -22.24 27.19
N ILE A 47 -27.00 -21.40 28.15
CA ILE A 47 -26.20 -20.25 28.63
C ILE A 47 -24.81 -20.65 29.12
N GLN A 48 -24.70 -21.85 29.71
CA GLN A 48 -23.47 -22.33 30.32
C GLN A 48 -22.33 -22.64 29.36
N ALA A 49 -22.61 -22.83 28.05
CA ALA A 49 -21.64 -23.39 27.13
C ALA A 49 -21.18 -22.45 26.03
N SER A 50 -21.92 -21.37 25.73
CA SER A 50 -21.77 -20.71 24.41
C SER A 50 -21.21 -19.31 24.44
N ILE A 51 -21.38 -18.55 25.52
CA ILE A 51 -21.01 -17.12 25.52
C ILE A 51 -19.50 -16.94 25.49
N ILE A 52 -18.76 -17.64 26.33
CA ILE A 52 -17.31 -17.45 26.46
C ILE A 52 -16.54 -17.85 25.18
N PRO A 53 -16.70 -19.06 24.60
CA PRO A 53 -15.98 -19.42 23.39
C PRO A 53 -16.41 -18.59 22.18
N CYS A 54 -17.67 -18.18 22.04
CA CYS A 54 -18.11 -17.29 20.98
C CYS A 54 -17.49 -15.89 21.08
N TRP A 55 -17.38 -15.34 22.28
CA TRP A 55 -16.68 -14.07 22.51
C TRP A 55 -15.18 -14.18 22.23
N LEU A 56 -14.55 -15.26 22.63
CA LEU A 56 -13.13 -15.51 22.36
C LEU A 56 -12.85 -15.63 20.86
N LEU A 57 -13.66 -16.37 20.11
CA LEU A 57 -13.58 -16.46 18.66
C LEU A 57 -13.84 -15.11 17.97
N TYR A 58 -14.81 -14.33 18.48
CA TYR A 58 -15.07 -12.99 17.96
C TYR A 58 -13.90 -12.03 18.18
N LEU A 59 -13.29 -12.03 19.36
CA LEU A 59 -12.10 -11.23 19.66
C LEU A 59 -10.90 -11.65 18.81
N LEU A 60 -10.67 -12.95 18.64
CA LEU A 60 -9.65 -13.48 17.72
C LEU A 60 -9.88 -13.03 16.29
N PHE A 61 -11.11 -13.14 15.81
CA PHE A 61 -11.50 -12.67 14.47
C PHE A 61 -11.26 -11.18 14.30
N LEU A 62 -11.66 -10.34 15.27
CA LEU A 62 -11.39 -8.90 15.25
C LEU A 62 -9.88 -8.61 15.23
N PHE A 63 -9.09 -9.35 15.99
CA PHE A 63 -7.63 -9.20 16.03
C PHE A 63 -7.00 -9.51 14.67
N PHE A 64 -7.37 -10.62 14.02
CA PHE A 64 -6.90 -10.98 12.69
C PHE A 64 -7.37 -10.00 11.61
N CYS A 65 -8.60 -9.55 11.67
CA CYS A 65 -9.13 -8.53 10.75
C CYS A 65 -8.40 -7.21 10.93
N LYS A 66 -8.18 -6.74 12.16
CA LYS A 66 -7.48 -5.49 12.46
C LYS A 66 -6.04 -5.51 11.96
N SER A 67 -5.33 -6.63 12.12
CA SER A 67 -3.95 -6.81 11.64
C SER A 67 -3.88 -6.71 10.11
N ARG A 68 -4.72 -7.46 9.39
CA ARG A 68 -4.77 -7.40 7.92
C ARG A 68 -5.24 -6.04 7.38
N TRP A 69 -6.09 -5.35 8.12
CA TRP A 69 -6.57 -4.02 7.76
C TRP A 69 -5.49 -2.96 7.91
N ARG A 70 -4.72 -3.02 9.00
CA ARG A 70 -3.61 -2.09 9.24
C ARG A 70 -2.57 -2.18 8.12
N ILE A 71 -2.21 -3.38 7.67
CA ILE A 71 -1.26 -3.59 6.57
C ILE A 71 -1.81 -2.98 5.27
N ARG A 72 -3.04 -3.30 4.86
CA ARG A 72 -3.66 -2.77 3.63
C ARG A 72 -3.89 -1.27 3.65
N PHE A 73 -4.17 -0.70 4.82
CA PHE A 73 -4.38 0.75 4.95
C PHE A 73 -3.05 1.50 4.90
N SER A 74 -2.01 0.94 5.50
CA SER A 74 -0.64 1.46 5.43
C SER A 74 -0.12 1.45 3.99
N GLU A 75 -0.29 0.35 3.27
CA GLU A 75 0.16 0.23 1.88
C GLU A 75 -0.52 1.24 0.94
N LYS A 76 -1.84 1.48 1.09
CA LYS A 76 -2.56 2.46 0.27
C LYS A 76 -2.13 3.90 0.53
N ASN A 77 -1.76 4.22 1.75
CA ASN A 77 -1.27 5.56 2.11
C ASN A 77 0.15 5.85 1.62
N CYS A 78 0.84 4.83 1.11
CA CYS A 78 2.18 4.96 0.52
C CYS A 78 2.17 5.13 -0.99
N LEU A 79 0.99 5.15 -1.65
CA LEU A 79 0.87 5.32 -3.09
C LEU A 79 0.57 6.77 -3.45
N TYR A 80 1.40 7.35 -4.31
CA TYR A 80 1.27 8.74 -4.75
C TYR A 80 1.22 8.82 -6.27
N PRO A 81 0.12 9.31 -6.87
CA PRO A 81 0.10 9.66 -8.29
C PRO A 81 0.98 10.88 -8.50
N LEU A 82 1.90 10.78 -9.44
CA LEU A 82 2.84 11.85 -9.74
C LEU A 82 3.11 11.95 -11.24
N THR A 83 3.71 13.07 -11.65
CA THR A 83 4.17 13.30 -13.01
C THR A 83 5.67 13.53 -13.01
N LEU A 84 6.38 12.79 -13.86
CA LEU A 84 7.79 13.00 -14.15
C LEU A 84 7.93 13.85 -15.39
N TYR A 85 8.84 14.82 -15.37
CA TYR A 85 9.21 15.70 -16.45
C TYR A 85 10.67 15.45 -16.82
N VAL A 86 10.90 15.00 -18.04
CA VAL A 86 12.22 14.64 -18.57
C VAL A 86 12.43 15.46 -19.84
N GLY A 87 13.28 16.49 -19.76
CA GLY A 87 13.37 17.48 -20.84
C GLY A 87 12.00 18.08 -21.20
N ASN A 88 11.60 17.95 -22.47
CA ASN A 88 10.29 18.39 -22.96
C ASN A 88 9.19 17.34 -22.87
N LYS A 89 9.51 16.12 -22.41
CA LYS A 89 8.55 15.01 -22.29
C LYS A 89 8.03 14.94 -20.85
N HIS A 90 6.79 14.45 -20.67
CA HIS A 90 6.25 14.19 -19.34
C HIS A 90 5.34 12.97 -19.38
N PHE A 91 5.30 12.23 -18.27
CA PHE A 91 4.46 11.05 -18.15
C PHE A 91 4.02 10.84 -16.68
N LYS A 92 2.87 10.19 -16.51
CA LYS A 92 2.28 9.91 -15.19
C LYS A 92 2.67 8.52 -14.73
N VAL A 93 3.03 8.40 -13.46
CA VAL A 93 3.36 7.13 -12.81
C VAL A 93 2.77 7.09 -11.40
N ILE A 94 2.66 5.89 -10.85
CA ILE A 94 2.29 5.67 -9.46
C ILE A 94 3.58 5.40 -8.69
N GLY A 95 3.91 6.29 -7.76
CA GLY A 95 5.04 6.14 -6.86
C GLY A 95 4.64 5.44 -5.56
N TYR A 96 5.48 4.54 -5.09
CA TYR A 96 5.41 3.95 -3.75
C TYR A 96 6.41 4.63 -2.84
N LEU A 97 5.94 5.19 -1.73
CA LEU A 97 6.80 5.84 -0.75
C LEU A 97 7.47 4.78 0.13
N ASP A 98 8.79 4.71 0.04
CA ASP A 98 9.60 3.87 0.91
C ASP A 98 10.30 4.74 1.97
N SER A 99 9.94 4.53 3.22
CA SER A 99 10.58 5.22 4.35
C SER A 99 12.06 4.86 4.54
N GLY A 100 12.50 3.73 3.99
CA GLY A 100 13.89 3.28 4.00
C GLY A 100 14.74 3.93 2.91
N ASN A 101 14.14 4.48 1.85
CA ASN A 101 14.88 5.14 0.80
C ASN A 101 15.22 6.59 1.18
N LEU A 102 16.40 6.79 1.73
CA LEU A 102 16.96 8.10 2.10
C LEU A 102 18.10 8.54 1.18
N LEU A 103 18.33 7.83 0.09
CA LEU A 103 19.44 8.07 -0.82
C LEU A 103 19.35 9.45 -1.46
N SER A 104 20.45 10.20 -1.41
CA SER A 104 20.55 11.51 -2.04
C SER A 104 21.99 11.78 -2.46
N HIS A 105 22.15 12.55 -3.53
CA HIS A 105 23.44 13.02 -4.02
C HIS A 105 23.39 14.54 -4.15
N GLU A 106 24.33 15.22 -3.53
CA GLU A 106 24.37 16.70 -3.46
C GLU A 106 23.04 17.34 -2.97
N GLY A 107 22.37 16.67 -2.02
CA GLY A 107 21.06 17.13 -1.52
C GLY A 107 19.87 16.80 -2.41
N ILE A 108 20.09 16.29 -3.64
CA ILE A 108 19.02 15.88 -4.55
C ILE A 108 18.60 14.43 -4.25
N PRO A 109 17.32 14.15 -3.97
CA PRO A 109 16.86 12.81 -3.66
C PRO A 109 16.94 11.88 -4.88
N VAL A 110 17.34 10.63 -4.65
CA VAL A 110 17.34 9.58 -5.67
C VAL A 110 16.07 8.75 -5.56
N VAL A 111 15.43 8.51 -6.70
CA VAL A 111 14.23 7.66 -6.86
C VAL A 111 14.54 6.56 -7.86
N PHE A 112 13.87 5.40 -7.69
CA PHE A 112 14.07 4.25 -8.57
C PHE A 112 12.84 4.07 -9.44
N LEU A 113 13.04 3.98 -10.75
CA LEU A 113 11.96 3.82 -11.74
C LEU A 113 12.17 2.53 -12.54
N GLN A 114 11.10 1.88 -12.93
CA GLN A 114 11.17 0.70 -13.78
C GLN A 114 11.83 1.01 -15.14
N ARG A 115 12.72 0.13 -15.61
CA ARG A 115 13.50 0.31 -16.84
C ARG A 115 12.64 0.45 -18.11
N ARG A 116 11.40 0.01 -18.10
CA ARG A 116 10.47 0.18 -19.25
C ARG A 116 10.29 1.64 -19.70
N TYR A 117 10.62 2.60 -18.84
CA TYR A 117 10.58 4.03 -19.13
C TYR A 117 11.86 4.57 -19.76
N LEU A 118 12.86 3.73 -20.06
CA LEU A 118 14.15 4.13 -20.64
C LEU A 118 14.00 5.01 -21.90
N SER A 119 12.98 4.76 -22.74
CA SER A 119 12.74 5.54 -23.97
C SER A 119 12.49 7.04 -23.76
N TYR A 120 12.10 7.43 -22.54
CA TYR A 120 11.94 8.85 -22.19
C TYR A 120 13.26 9.53 -21.85
N PHE A 121 14.33 8.78 -21.53
CA PHE A 121 15.61 9.27 -21.04
C PHE A 121 16.74 9.18 -22.05
N VAL A 122 16.47 8.77 -23.29
CA VAL A 122 17.51 8.52 -24.32
C VAL A 122 18.38 9.76 -24.60
N ASP A 123 17.75 10.96 -24.55
CA ASP A 123 18.41 12.23 -24.86
C ASP A 123 19.01 12.91 -23.60
N GLU A 124 18.89 12.30 -22.41
CA GLU A 124 19.31 12.89 -21.14
C GLU A 124 20.74 12.48 -20.74
N ARG A 125 21.43 13.39 -20.09
CA ARG A 125 22.79 13.12 -19.59
C ARG A 125 22.77 12.20 -18.39
N ILE A 126 23.62 11.19 -18.39
CA ILE A 126 23.81 10.28 -17.28
C ILE A 126 24.74 10.93 -16.26
N GLN A 127 24.33 10.92 -15.00
CA GLN A 127 25.16 11.32 -13.85
C GLN A 127 25.44 10.06 -13.02
N LEU A 128 26.72 9.79 -12.74
CA LEU A 128 27.09 8.69 -11.84
C LEU A 128 26.96 9.14 -10.38
N VAL A 129 26.11 8.46 -9.63
CA VAL A 129 25.90 8.68 -8.20
C VAL A 129 26.60 7.58 -7.43
N VAL A 130 27.60 7.95 -6.62
CA VAL A 130 28.31 7.01 -5.76
C VAL A 130 27.45 6.71 -4.53
N MET A 131 27.10 5.45 -4.35
CA MET A 131 26.46 4.94 -3.15
C MET A 131 27.50 4.28 -2.25
N LYS A 132 27.53 4.72 -0.99
CA LYS A 132 28.29 4.04 0.06
C LYS A 132 27.34 3.20 0.88
N THR A 133 27.42 1.90 0.70
CA THR A 133 26.78 0.93 1.62
C THR A 133 27.84 0.48 2.65
N VAL A 134 27.39 -0.18 3.72
CA VAL A 134 28.32 -0.67 4.78
C VAL A 134 29.34 -1.67 4.23
N GLN A 135 29.07 -2.28 3.08
CA GLN A 135 29.90 -3.35 2.51
C GLN A 135 30.58 -3.01 1.19
N GLU A 136 30.02 -2.09 0.38
CA GLU A 136 30.54 -1.79 -0.95
C GLU A 136 30.25 -0.35 -1.37
N GLU A 137 31.18 0.26 -2.12
CA GLU A 137 30.93 1.46 -2.91
C GLU A 137 30.48 1.06 -4.32
N SER A 138 29.26 1.40 -4.68
CA SER A 138 28.74 1.19 -6.02
C SER A 138 28.33 2.50 -6.68
N SER A 139 28.57 2.61 -7.99
CA SER A 139 28.14 3.77 -8.76
C SER A 139 26.84 3.45 -9.50
N LEU A 140 25.81 4.28 -9.32
CA LEU A 140 24.54 4.15 -10.01
C LEU A 140 24.41 5.18 -11.13
N PRO A 141 24.11 4.77 -12.36
CA PRO A 141 23.74 5.71 -13.42
C PRO A 141 22.36 6.31 -13.12
N CYS A 142 22.31 7.62 -12.97
CA CYS A 142 21.10 8.37 -12.70
C CYS A 142 20.86 9.45 -13.76
N TYR A 143 19.61 9.78 -13.98
CA TYR A 143 19.17 10.87 -14.86
C TYR A 143 18.56 11.98 -14.03
N THR A 144 18.87 13.23 -14.36
CA THR A 144 18.27 14.39 -13.70
C THR A 144 16.91 14.69 -14.33
N CYS A 145 15.85 14.79 -13.52
CA CYS A 145 14.55 15.18 -13.98
C CYS A 145 13.77 15.95 -12.90
N GLU A 146 12.57 16.43 -13.25
CA GLU A 146 11.65 17.07 -12.31
C GLU A 146 10.49 16.15 -12.00
N LEU A 147 10.12 16.06 -10.73
CA LEU A 147 8.99 15.31 -10.22
C LEU A 147 7.94 16.27 -9.66
N LYS A 148 6.67 16.08 -10.04
CA LYS A 148 5.53 16.84 -9.53
C LYS A 148 4.53 15.89 -8.87
N LEU A 149 4.36 16.02 -7.57
CA LEU A 149 3.24 15.42 -6.83
C LEU A 149 1.98 16.25 -7.04
N HIS A 150 0.81 15.60 -6.94
CA HIS A 150 -0.47 16.30 -7.08
C HIS A 150 -0.60 17.39 -6.00
N GLY A 151 -0.86 18.63 -6.44
CA GLY A 151 -0.96 19.80 -5.54
C GLY A 151 0.36 20.40 -5.06
N CYS A 152 1.53 19.86 -5.45
CA CYS A 152 2.84 20.37 -5.04
C CYS A 152 3.59 21.04 -6.20
N HIS A 153 4.63 21.82 -5.86
CA HIS A 153 5.57 22.35 -6.84
C HIS A 153 6.43 21.25 -7.45
N LYS A 154 7.01 21.52 -8.63
CA LYS A 154 7.98 20.65 -9.25
C LYS A 154 9.26 20.59 -8.41
N ARG A 155 9.88 19.42 -8.30
CA ARG A 155 11.10 19.18 -7.54
C ARG A 155 12.11 18.44 -8.37
N LYS A 156 13.36 18.84 -8.28
CA LYS A 156 14.47 18.16 -8.93
C LYS A 156 14.76 16.84 -8.22
N VAL A 157 14.86 15.76 -8.99
CA VAL A 157 15.17 14.42 -8.51
C VAL A 157 16.18 13.73 -9.44
N LEU A 158 16.91 12.76 -8.91
CA LEU A 158 17.73 11.84 -9.67
C LEU A 158 16.99 10.52 -9.84
N VAL A 159 16.84 10.07 -11.06
CA VAL A 159 16.12 8.83 -11.40
C VAL A 159 17.13 7.76 -11.79
N HIS A 160 17.15 6.65 -11.05
CA HIS A 160 17.83 5.44 -11.46
C HIS A 160 16.83 4.46 -12.10
N LEU A 161 17.18 3.92 -13.27
CA LEU A 161 16.36 2.94 -13.98
C LEU A 161 16.77 1.52 -13.60
N GLN A 162 15.86 0.78 -12.95
CA GLN A 162 16.10 -0.56 -12.45
C GLN A 162 15.28 -1.59 -13.23
N GLU A 163 15.89 -2.72 -13.61
CA GLU A 163 15.24 -3.77 -14.40
C GLU A 163 14.16 -4.52 -13.62
N ASP A 164 14.53 -5.05 -12.46
CA ASP A 164 13.68 -5.94 -11.65
C ASP A 164 13.04 -5.23 -10.46
N LEU A 165 12.56 -4.01 -10.65
CA LEU A 165 11.90 -3.26 -9.58
C LEU A 165 10.51 -3.84 -9.29
N LYS A 166 10.43 -4.74 -8.30
CA LYS A 166 9.18 -5.31 -7.82
C LYS A 166 8.61 -4.45 -6.70
N LEU A 167 7.62 -3.63 -7.03
CA LEU A 167 6.96 -2.76 -6.07
C LEU A 167 5.54 -3.24 -5.76
N PRO A 168 5.01 -2.98 -4.55
CA PRO A 168 3.66 -3.36 -4.19
C PRO A 168 2.61 -2.58 -4.99
N MET A 169 1.42 -3.18 -5.15
CA MET A 169 0.22 -2.57 -5.72
C MET A 169 0.41 -1.97 -7.14
N HIS A 170 1.21 -2.61 -7.98
CA HIS A 170 1.51 -2.17 -9.35
C HIS A 170 2.10 -0.75 -9.45
N SER A 171 2.75 -0.28 -8.38
CA SER A 171 3.52 0.96 -8.44
C SER A 171 4.74 0.79 -9.35
N GLU A 172 5.19 1.90 -9.91
CA GLU A 172 6.18 1.92 -11.00
C GLU A 172 7.47 2.62 -10.59
N LEU A 173 7.38 3.44 -9.54
CA LEU A 173 8.46 4.26 -9.03
C LEU A 173 8.57 4.13 -7.52
N LEU A 174 9.79 3.93 -7.00
CA LEU A 174 10.11 3.98 -5.58
C LEU A 174 10.50 5.40 -5.18
N LEU A 175 9.62 6.03 -4.39
CA LEU A 175 9.83 7.40 -3.91
C LEU A 175 10.80 7.42 -2.74
N ASN A 176 11.57 8.51 -2.68
CA ASN A 176 12.43 8.85 -1.55
C ASN A 176 11.65 9.67 -0.52
N MET A 177 11.85 9.39 0.78
CA MET A 177 11.21 10.13 1.86
C MET A 177 11.50 11.63 1.82
N LYS A 178 12.70 12.04 1.41
CA LYS A 178 13.08 13.44 1.26
C LYS A 178 12.24 14.22 0.26
N VAL A 179 11.69 13.54 -0.76
CA VAL A 179 10.78 14.17 -1.71
C VAL A 179 9.51 14.69 -1.02
N MET A 180 9.08 14.05 0.07
CA MET A 180 7.88 14.44 0.81
C MET A 180 8.14 15.55 1.83
N THR A 181 9.36 15.64 2.39
CA THR A 181 9.71 16.55 3.47
C THR A 181 10.26 17.90 3.02
N MET A 182 10.67 18.02 1.76
CA MET A 182 11.14 19.28 1.18
C MET A 182 9.94 20.17 0.75
N GLY A 183 9.08 20.54 1.69
CA GLY A 183 7.91 21.39 1.49
C GLY A 183 8.16 22.82 1.89
#